data_f6b7deb6b93962e006a6b1d6d8b73cf4
#
_entry.id   f6b7deb6b93962e006a6b1d6d8b73cf4
#
_cell.length_a   1.000
_cell.length_b   1.000
_cell.length_c   1.000
_cell.angle_alpha   90.00
_cell.angle_beta   90.00
_cell.angle_gamma   90.00
#
_symmetry.space_group_name_H-M   'P 1'
#
loop_
_entity.id
_entity.type
_entity.pdbx_description
1 polymer ?
#
loop_
_entity_poly.entity_id
_entity_poly.type
_entity_poly.pdbx_seq_one_letter_code
_entity_poly.pdbx_strand_id
1 'polypeptide(L)'
;MSIVVDQFVCKDAELLINTLKPGRPPLEFDISDLTLNDIGPHQPLHFDATLVNPKPVGNIQSTGLFGPLREDSPRNTAVQGQYSFREADLSTLKGITGILSSTGAYSGTLGRIVVEGKTDTPDFGVAVSGHRVPLHTDFHAIVDGTSGDTYLEPVKAAFLHSSFTARGKVVRLLDHAGHDIELNVVLTGARIEDLLQLGVRTDPPVMHGAVEMQTKLSLLPGPDDVANRLQLRGNFRVPDAFFTNEKLQGRIDDVSLLSRGKPKLAREHLQQDVSSDLRGVFRLRDGLLDFSFLHFQIPGTQAEMTGRYTLDGSIFDFHGTLRLDAKLSQMTTGWKSILLKPVDPFFSKNGAGTQVPFKVTGTRSEPHFGLDFHHKAESRNDRAETVSSH
;
A
#
# COMPACT_ATOMS: atom_id res chain seq x y z
N MET A 1 -25.73 51.57 -7.83
CA MET A 1 -26.30 51.33 -6.48
C MET A 1 -25.72 49.99 -6.06
N SER A 2 -24.86 49.94 -5.05
CA SER A 2 -24.32 48.70 -4.53
C SER A 2 -25.17 48.25 -3.34
N ILE A 3 -25.65 47.03 -3.38
CA ILE A 3 -26.38 46.42 -2.27
C ILE A 3 -25.33 45.69 -1.40
N VAL A 4 -25.39 45.97 -0.11
CA VAL A 4 -24.60 45.24 0.93
C VAL A 4 -25.60 44.50 1.79
N VAL A 5 -25.36 43.22 2.06
CA VAL A 5 -26.18 42.40 2.93
C VAL A 5 -25.31 42.00 4.12
N ASP A 6 -25.72 42.40 5.32
CA ASP A 6 -24.96 42.15 6.53
C ASP A 6 -24.88 40.65 6.85
N GLN A 7 -26.00 39.95 6.71
CA GLN A 7 -26.05 38.52 6.98
C GLN A 7 -27.08 37.81 6.08
N PHE A 8 -26.68 36.63 5.61
CA PHE A 8 -27.55 35.67 4.93
C PHE A 8 -27.43 34.32 5.61
N VAL A 9 -28.54 33.71 5.98
CA VAL A 9 -28.58 32.38 6.61
C VAL A 9 -29.40 31.46 5.73
N CYS A 10 -28.85 30.30 5.44
CA CYS A 10 -29.51 29.25 4.67
C CYS A 10 -29.40 27.92 5.41
N LYS A 11 -30.49 27.15 5.42
CA LYS A 11 -30.54 25.81 5.99
C LYS A 11 -31.04 24.82 4.97
N ASP A 12 -30.53 23.59 5.05
CA ASP A 12 -30.96 22.48 4.20
C ASP A 12 -30.89 22.83 2.70
N ALA A 13 -29.72 23.30 2.27
CA ALA A 13 -29.47 23.73 0.89
C ALA A 13 -28.59 22.71 0.15
N GLU A 14 -28.72 22.70 -1.16
CA GLU A 14 -27.85 21.95 -2.06
C GLU A 14 -27.00 22.91 -2.90
N LEU A 15 -25.68 22.72 -2.87
CA LEU A 15 -24.74 23.46 -3.72
C LEU A 15 -24.27 22.58 -4.87
N LEU A 16 -24.64 22.95 -6.09
CA LEU A 16 -24.20 22.31 -7.33
C LEU A 16 -23.12 23.14 -8.00
N ILE A 17 -21.91 22.60 -8.11
CA ILE A 17 -20.82 23.22 -8.84
C ILE A 17 -20.68 22.50 -10.18
N ASN A 18 -21.10 23.17 -11.26
CA ASN A 18 -20.91 22.68 -12.62
C ASN A 18 -19.43 22.76 -13.01
N THR A 19 -18.85 21.64 -13.38
CA THR A 19 -17.45 21.60 -13.83
C THR A 19 -17.35 22.07 -15.28
N LEU A 20 -16.28 22.81 -15.62
CA LEU A 20 -16.02 23.23 -17.00
C LEU A 20 -15.52 22.09 -17.91
N LYS A 21 -15.25 20.89 -17.35
CA LYS A 21 -14.78 19.74 -18.13
C LYS A 21 -15.97 18.97 -18.69
N PRO A 22 -16.08 18.80 -20.02
CA PRO A 22 -17.18 18.07 -20.65
C PRO A 22 -17.30 16.64 -20.10
N GLY A 23 -18.54 16.14 -19.92
CA GLY A 23 -18.82 14.77 -19.50
C GLY A 23 -18.63 14.48 -18.01
N ARG A 24 -18.33 15.48 -17.16
CA ARG A 24 -18.27 15.30 -15.70
C ARG A 24 -19.58 15.74 -15.05
N PRO A 25 -20.15 14.94 -14.12
CA PRO A 25 -21.27 15.37 -13.31
C PRO A 25 -20.86 16.56 -12.42
N PRO A 26 -21.80 17.42 -12.02
CA PRO A 26 -21.51 18.48 -11.07
C PRO A 26 -20.98 17.94 -9.76
N LEU A 27 -20.30 18.79 -8.99
CA LEU A 27 -20.00 18.52 -7.58
C LEU A 27 -21.24 18.90 -6.77
N GLU A 28 -21.75 17.96 -5.99
CA GLU A 28 -22.94 18.14 -5.16
C GLU A 28 -22.50 18.18 -3.68
N PHE A 29 -22.98 19.18 -2.95
CA PHE A 29 -22.74 19.33 -1.52
C PHE A 29 -24.07 19.60 -0.80
N ASP A 30 -24.42 18.72 0.10
CA ASP A 30 -25.55 18.93 1.03
C ASP A 30 -25.10 19.85 2.15
N ILE A 31 -25.65 21.05 2.21
CA ILE A 31 -25.35 22.09 3.18
C ILE A 31 -26.44 22.10 4.24
N SER A 32 -26.15 21.63 5.45
CA SER A 32 -27.10 21.66 6.56
C SER A 32 -27.32 23.09 7.08
N ASP A 33 -26.23 23.83 7.28
CA ASP A 33 -26.25 25.22 7.73
C ASP A 33 -25.21 26.02 6.98
N LEU A 34 -25.59 27.22 6.50
CA LEU A 34 -24.71 28.19 5.90
C LEU A 34 -25.03 29.59 6.39
N THR A 35 -24.06 30.24 7.00
CA THR A 35 -24.14 31.66 7.34
C THR A 35 -23.09 32.42 6.56
N LEU A 36 -23.52 33.45 5.83
CA LEU A 36 -22.66 34.39 5.11
C LEU A 36 -22.82 35.76 5.73
N ASN A 37 -21.70 36.44 6.02
CA ASN A 37 -21.68 37.80 6.55
C ASN A 37 -20.89 38.72 5.61
N ASP A 38 -21.16 40.01 5.67
CA ASP A 38 -20.45 41.06 4.93
C ASP A 38 -20.55 40.91 3.40
N ILE A 39 -21.69 40.48 2.87
CA ILE A 39 -21.87 40.23 1.44
C ILE A 39 -21.89 41.56 0.70
N GLY A 40 -20.89 41.79 -0.14
CA GLY A 40 -20.76 42.99 -0.97
C GLY A 40 -19.94 42.75 -2.23
N PRO A 41 -20.08 43.60 -3.28
CA PRO A 41 -19.51 43.37 -4.60
C PRO A 41 -17.96 43.46 -4.63
N HIS A 42 -17.34 44.14 -3.69
CA HIS A 42 -15.90 44.45 -3.73
C HIS A 42 -15.11 44.01 -2.47
N GLN A 43 -15.73 43.26 -1.62
CA GLN A 43 -15.10 42.75 -0.39
C GLN A 43 -15.28 41.24 -0.27
N PRO A 44 -14.36 40.54 0.42
CA PRO A 44 -14.59 39.15 0.73
C PRO A 44 -15.71 39.02 1.77
N LEU A 45 -16.53 38.00 1.63
CA LEU A 45 -17.53 37.61 2.61
C LEU A 45 -16.94 36.61 3.61
N HIS A 46 -17.44 36.62 4.84
CA HIS A 46 -17.19 35.58 5.84
C HIS A 46 -18.24 34.49 5.69
N PHE A 47 -17.83 33.24 5.75
CA PHE A 47 -18.74 32.10 5.75
C PHE A 47 -18.50 31.20 6.94
N ASP A 48 -19.57 30.60 7.43
CA ASP A 48 -19.60 29.48 8.36
C ASP A 48 -20.57 28.44 7.76
N ALA A 49 -20.05 27.24 7.47
CA ALA A 49 -20.80 26.21 6.78
C ALA A 49 -20.66 24.86 7.48
N THR A 50 -21.78 24.14 7.60
CA THR A 50 -21.84 22.74 8.00
C THR A 50 -22.40 21.94 6.83
N LEU A 51 -21.64 20.94 6.39
CA LEU A 51 -21.98 20.10 5.24
C LEU A 51 -21.92 18.63 5.66
N VAL A 52 -22.69 17.81 4.97
CA VAL A 52 -22.58 16.35 5.04
C VAL A 52 -21.82 15.85 3.82
N ASN A 53 -20.68 15.20 4.05
CA ASN A 53 -19.94 14.56 2.97
C ASN A 53 -20.60 13.23 2.61
N PRO A 54 -20.92 12.98 1.33
CA PRO A 54 -21.67 11.77 0.96
C PRO A 54 -20.80 10.50 0.98
N LYS A 55 -19.47 10.63 0.79
CA LYS A 55 -18.59 9.44 0.71
C LYS A 55 -17.10 9.78 0.94
N PRO A 56 -16.46 9.38 2.04
CA PRO A 56 -17.08 8.71 3.20
C PRO A 56 -18.12 9.62 3.89
N VAL A 57 -19.20 9.02 4.39
CA VAL A 57 -20.23 9.79 5.09
C VAL A 57 -19.66 10.37 6.38
N GLY A 58 -19.85 11.67 6.59
CA GLY A 58 -19.35 12.37 7.77
C GLY A 58 -19.65 13.87 7.71
N ASN A 59 -19.41 14.57 8.81
CA ASN A 59 -19.76 15.97 9.00
C ASN A 59 -18.54 16.87 8.79
N ILE A 60 -18.66 17.85 7.89
CA ILE A 60 -17.66 18.89 7.65
C ILE A 60 -18.17 20.20 8.21
N GLN A 61 -17.37 20.86 9.03
CA GLN A 61 -17.54 22.25 9.43
C GLN A 61 -16.40 23.06 8.83
N SER A 62 -16.72 24.19 8.23
CA SER A 62 -15.73 25.07 7.63
C SER A 62 -16.08 26.52 7.83
N THR A 63 -15.10 27.31 8.25
CA THR A 63 -15.22 28.76 8.43
C THR A 63 -14.10 29.47 7.68
N GLY A 64 -14.40 30.64 7.10
CA GLY A 64 -13.36 31.34 6.36
C GLY A 64 -13.85 32.58 5.61
N LEU A 65 -13.05 32.96 4.62
CA LEU A 65 -13.30 34.08 3.73
C LEU A 65 -13.41 33.60 2.29
N PHE A 66 -14.35 34.16 1.56
CA PHE A 66 -14.54 33.90 0.14
C PHE A 66 -14.69 35.21 -0.63
N GLY A 67 -13.98 35.36 -1.73
CA GLY A 67 -14.13 36.49 -2.62
C GLY A 67 -13.14 37.64 -2.43
N PRO A 68 -13.44 38.83 -3.03
CA PRO A 68 -14.63 39.09 -3.82
C PRO A 68 -14.75 38.19 -5.05
N LEU A 69 -15.99 37.81 -5.38
CA LEU A 69 -16.27 36.94 -6.54
C LEU A 69 -15.77 37.60 -7.83
N ARG A 70 -14.99 36.89 -8.60
CA ARG A 70 -14.52 37.30 -9.92
C ARG A 70 -15.44 36.72 -11.00
N GLU A 71 -16.40 37.51 -11.45
CA GLU A 71 -17.40 37.08 -12.45
C GLU A 71 -16.76 36.71 -13.79
N ASP A 72 -15.71 37.44 -14.19
CA ASP A 72 -14.93 37.20 -15.42
C ASP A 72 -14.11 35.90 -15.35
N SER A 73 -13.72 35.49 -14.15
CA SER A 73 -12.89 34.31 -13.93
C SER A 73 -13.15 33.71 -12.55
N PRO A 74 -14.27 32.99 -12.33
CA PRO A 74 -14.64 32.43 -11.03
C PRO A 74 -13.56 31.55 -10.40
N ARG A 75 -12.76 30.87 -11.21
CA ARG A 75 -11.62 30.07 -10.74
C ARG A 75 -10.56 30.88 -9.97
N ASN A 76 -10.47 32.17 -10.24
CA ASN A 76 -9.50 33.09 -9.62
C ASN A 76 -10.06 33.77 -8.37
N THR A 77 -11.29 33.42 -7.96
CA THR A 77 -11.85 33.91 -6.70
C THR A 77 -11.07 33.36 -5.54
N ALA A 78 -10.63 34.28 -4.65
CA ALA A 78 -9.86 33.91 -3.47
C ALA A 78 -10.72 33.14 -2.46
N VAL A 79 -10.13 32.17 -1.80
CA VAL A 79 -10.74 31.42 -0.71
C VAL A 79 -9.68 31.10 0.35
N GLN A 80 -10.05 31.23 1.61
CA GLN A 80 -9.22 30.78 2.74
C GLN A 80 -10.10 30.43 3.93
N GLY A 81 -9.64 29.46 4.72
CA GLY A 81 -10.40 29.04 5.89
C GLY A 81 -9.76 27.89 6.63
N GLN A 82 -10.52 27.40 7.59
CA GLN A 82 -10.22 26.21 8.36
C GLN A 82 -11.39 25.23 8.23
N TYR A 83 -11.11 23.95 8.40
CA TYR A 83 -12.13 22.93 8.41
C TYR A 83 -11.89 21.89 9.50
N SER A 84 -12.97 21.25 9.91
CA SER A 84 -12.95 19.99 10.63
C SER A 84 -13.88 19.01 9.94
N PHE A 85 -13.41 17.79 9.70
CA PHE A 85 -14.19 16.67 9.18
C PHE A 85 -14.26 15.61 10.27
N ARG A 86 -15.43 15.26 10.70
CA ARG A 86 -15.66 14.37 11.83
C ARG A 86 -16.56 13.21 11.44
N GLU A 87 -16.41 12.09 12.16
CA GLU A 87 -17.26 10.90 12.00
C GLU A 87 -17.30 10.37 10.57
N ALA A 88 -16.20 10.52 9.85
CA ALA A 88 -16.10 10.04 8.47
C ALA A 88 -16.03 8.51 8.46
N ASP A 89 -17.13 7.85 8.16
CA ASP A 89 -17.24 6.40 8.14
C ASP A 89 -16.61 5.82 6.86
N LEU A 90 -15.41 5.28 7.00
CA LEU A 90 -14.67 4.64 5.91
C LEU A 90 -15.34 3.36 5.41
N SER A 91 -16.25 2.74 6.17
CA SER A 91 -16.96 1.53 5.73
C SER A 91 -17.89 1.76 4.54
N THR A 92 -18.22 3.02 4.26
CA THR A 92 -18.92 3.45 3.03
C THR A 92 -18.08 3.23 1.77
N LEU A 93 -16.77 3.00 1.94
CA LEU A 93 -15.83 2.57 0.90
C LEU A 93 -15.60 1.06 1.07
N LYS A 94 -16.14 0.25 0.18
CA LYS A 94 -16.06 -1.22 0.28
C LYS A 94 -14.62 -1.70 0.46
N GLY A 95 -14.38 -2.53 1.46
CA GLY A 95 -13.10 -3.19 1.71
C GLY A 95 -12.17 -2.45 2.67
N ILE A 96 -12.56 -1.27 3.18
CA ILE A 96 -11.86 -0.59 4.28
C ILE A 96 -12.84 -0.22 5.39
N THR A 97 -12.35 -0.02 6.59
CA THR A 97 -13.13 0.33 7.78
C THR A 97 -12.39 1.35 8.63
N GLY A 98 -13.11 1.99 9.52
CA GLY A 98 -12.59 2.96 10.48
C GLY A 98 -13.37 4.26 10.48
N ILE A 99 -13.29 5.00 11.56
CA ILE A 99 -13.86 6.34 11.69
C ILE A 99 -12.74 7.36 11.61
N LEU A 100 -12.74 8.12 10.51
CA LEU A 100 -11.72 9.13 10.25
C LEU A 100 -12.17 10.49 10.79
N SER A 101 -11.26 11.20 11.42
CA SER A 101 -11.35 12.63 11.66
C SER A 101 -10.22 13.37 10.93
N SER A 102 -10.50 14.60 10.50
CA SER A 102 -9.51 15.46 9.85
C SER A 102 -9.70 16.90 10.27
N THR A 103 -8.60 17.62 10.41
CA THR A 103 -8.60 19.07 10.63
C THR A 103 -7.52 19.70 9.78
N GLY A 104 -7.75 20.94 9.35
CA GLY A 104 -6.77 21.66 8.55
C GLY A 104 -7.16 23.07 8.21
N ALA A 105 -6.28 23.71 7.47
CA ALA A 105 -6.46 25.04 6.90
C ALA A 105 -6.25 25.00 5.39
N TYR A 106 -6.88 25.95 4.71
CA TYR A 106 -6.73 26.09 3.27
C TYR A 106 -6.70 27.54 2.85
N SER A 107 -6.01 27.81 1.74
CA SER A 107 -5.91 29.14 1.14
C SER A 107 -5.58 29.07 -0.35
N GLY A 108 -5.89 30.11 -1.07
CA GLY A 108 -5.58 30.24 -2.50
C GLY A 108 -6.73 30.78 -3.31
N THR A 109 -6.98 30.16 -4.46
CA THR A 109 -8.12 30.48 -5.33
C THR A 109 -8.92 29.21 -5.60
N LEU A 110 -10.19 29.33 -6.02
CA LEU A 110 -11.03 28.18 -6.31
C LEU A 110 -10.38 27.17 -7.28
N GLY A 111 -9.65 27.65 -8.29
CA GLY A 111 -8.94 26.76 -9.22
C GLY A 111 -7.64 26.17 -8.66
N ARG A 112 -7.15 26.63 -7.51
CA ARG A 112 -5.93 26.16 -6.85
C ARG A 112 -5.96 26.47 -5.35
N ILE A 113 -6.56 25.59 -4.59
CA ILE A 113 -6.65 25.65 -3.15
C ILE A 113 -5.50 24.84 -2.56
N VAL A 114 -4.63 25.45 -1.80
CA VAL A 114 -3.58 24.76 -1.01
C VAL A 114 -4.20 24.38 0.32
N VAL A 115 -4.12 23.12 0.68
CA VAL A 115 -4.68 22.56 1.91
C VAL A 115 -3.57 21.91 2.72
N GLU A 116 -3.47 22.26 3.99
CA GLU A 116 -2.60 21.60 4.96
C GLU A 116 -3.47 21.03 6.08
N GLY A 117 -3.26 19.78 6.42
CA GLY A 117 -4.11 19.14 7.40
C GLY A 117 -3.54 17.85 7.97
N LYS A 118 -4.30 17.32 8.93
CA LYS A 118 -4.02 16.06 9.60
C LYS A 118 -5.25 15.18 9.58
N THR A 119 -5.04 13.86 9.49
CA THR A 119 -6.11 12.89 9.73
C THR A 119 -5.75 11.96 10.86
N ASP A 120 -6.77 11.50 11.54
CA ASP A 120 -6.69 10.46 12.56
C ASP A 120 -7.77 9.42 12.33
N THR A 121 -7.38 8.15 12.29
CA THR A 121 -8.27 6.99 12.14
C THR A 121 -7.81 5.90 13.11
N PRO A 122 -8.28 5.90 14.36
CA PRO A 122 -7.78 5.00 15.41
C PRO A 122 -8.00 3.52 15.11
N ASP A 123 -8.98 3.21 14.29
CA ASP A 123 -9.47 1.88 14.01
C ASP A 123 -9.47 1.55 12.51
N PHE A 124 -8.49 2.09 11.77
CA PHE A 124 -8.34 1.80 10.34
C PHE A 124 -8.13 0.31 10.09
N GLY A 125 -8.87 -0.25 9.16
CA GLY A 125 -8.75 -1.65 8.79
C GLY A 125 -8.96 -1.90 7.31
N VAL A 126 -8.37 -2.99 6.82
CA VAL A 126 -8.60 -3.53 5.47
C VAL A 126 -9.32 -4.86 5.62
N ALA A 127 -10.42 -5.06 4.90
CA ALA A 127 -11.29 -6.24 5.04
C ALA A 127 -10.54 -7.57 4.82
N VAL A 128 -9.50 -7.57 3.99
CA VAL A 128 -8.67 -8.76 3.71
C VAL A 128 -7.98 -9.28 4.96
N SER A 129 -7.43 -8.42 5.80
CA SER A 129 -6.74 -8.83 7.03
C SER A 129 -7.68 -9.02 8.21
N GLY A 130 -8.72 -8.18 8.30
CA GLY A 130 -9.62 -8.12 9.44
C GLY A 130 -9.01 -7.46 10.68
N HIS A 131 -7.77 -6.99 10.62
CA HIS A 131 -7.11 -6.29 11.72
C HIS A 131 -7.39 -4.79 11.65
N ARG A 132 -7.42 -4.14 12.81
CA ARG A 132 -7.56 -2.69 12.93
C ARG A 132 -6.28 -2.11 13.52
N VAL A 133 -5.82 -0.99 12.92
CA VAL A 133 -4.60 -0.30 13.33
C VAL A 133 -4.84 1.20 13.39
N PRO A 134 -4.19 1.96 14.29
CA PRO A 134 -4.25 3.40 14.24
C PRO A 134 -3.50 3.91 13.01
N LEU A 135 -4.12 4.83 12.27
CA LEU A 135 -3.51 5.48 11.10
C LEU A 135 -3.60 7.00 11.27
N HIS A 136 -2.44 7.65 11.29
CA HIS A 136 -2.31 9.11 11.36
C HIS A 136 -1.67 9.62 10.09
N THR A 137 -2.14 10.77 9.58
CA THR A 137 -1.47 11.43 8.45
C THR A 137 -1.32 12.92 8.69
N ASP A 138 -0.19 13.47 8.22
CA ASP A 138 0.01 14.89 7.96
C ASP A 138 0.10 15.07 6.45
N PHE A 139 -0.69 15.96 5.88
CA PHE A 139 -0.72 16.13 4.43
C PHE A 139 -0.68 17.58 3.98
N HIS A 140 -0.09 17.75 2.80
CA HIS A 140 -0.18 18.94 1.98
C HIS A 140 -0.84 18.52 0.67
N ALA A 141 -1.86 19.26 0.24
CA ALA A 141 -2.60 18.97 -0.98
C ALA A 141 -2.91 20.24 -1.75
N ILE A 142 -3.04 20.08 -3.07
CA ILE A 142 -3.56 21.12 -3.95
C ILE A 142 -4.86 20.60 -4.52
N VAL A 143 -5.94 21.34 -4.29
CA VAL A 143 -7.29 20.98 -4.71
C VAL A 143 -7.78 21.99 -5.77
N ASP A 144 -8.24 21.50 -6.90
CA ASP A 144 -9.04 22.30 -7.84
C ASP A 144 -10.50 22.24 -7.36
N GLY A 145 -10.97 23.27 -6.67
CA GLY A 145 -12.34 23.37 -6.16
C GLY A 145 -13.41 23.38 -7.25
N THR A 146 -13.03 23.60 -8.51
CA THR A 146 -13.97 23.58 -9.65
C THR A 146 -14.14 22.18 -10.27
N SER A 147 -13.22 21.25 -10.03
CA SER A 147 -13.27 19.88 -10.56
C SER A 147 -13.21 18.81 -9.48
N GLY A 148 -12.78 19.15 -8.27
CA GLY A 148 -12.52 18.21 -7.19
C GLY A 148 -11.21 17.41 -7.36
N ASP A 149 -10.41 17.69 -8.39
CA ASP A 149 -9.12 17.02 -8.58
C ASP A 149 -8.16 17.45 -7.48
N THR A 150 -7.51 16.46 -6.84
CA THR A 150 -6.63 16.67 -5.69
C THR A 150 -5.25 16.10 -5.98
N TYR A 151 -4.22 16.88 -5.72
CA TYR A 151 -2.80 16.50 -5.83
C TYR A 151 -2.19 16.49 -4.43
N LEU A 152 -1.62 15.36 -4.04
CA LEU A 152 -1.04 15.12 -2.73
C LEU A 152 0.49 15.31 -2.76
N GLU A 153 1.03 16.26 -1.95
CA GLU A 153 2.46 16.63 -1.99
C GLU A 153 2.98 17.11 -0.62
N PRO A 154 3.77 16.35 0.07
CA PRO A 154 3.69 14.94 0.37
C PRO A 154 2.68 14.65 1.48
N VAL A 155 2.17 13.45 1.51
CA VAL A 155 1.48 12.91 2.69
C VAL A 155 2.50 12.13 3.52
N LYS A 156 2.62 12.45 4.80
CA LYS A 156 3.37 11.66 5.79
C LYS A 156 2.36 10.87 6.59
N ALA A 157 2.51 9.57 6.63
CA ALA A 157 1.61 8.68 7.35
C ALA A 157 2.37 7.82 8.36
N ALA A 158 1.72 7.52 9.48
CA ALA A 158 2.22 6.63 10.52
C ALA A 158 1.12 5.67 10.95
N PHE A 159 1.48 4.41 11.13
CA PHE A 159 0.62 3.36 11.67
C PHE A 159 1.46 2.36 12.47
N LEU A 160 0.98 1.98 13.64
CA LEU A 160 1.75 1.14 14.58
C LEU A 160 3.18 1.68 14.80
N HIS A 161 4.21 0.92 14.41
CA HIS A 161 5.63 1.29 14.52
C HIS A 161 6.23 1.75 13.18
N SER A 162 5.38 1.87 12.15
CA SER A 162 5.79 2.14 10.78
C SER A 162 5.38 3.52 10.31
N SER A 163 6.17 4.07 9.39
CA SER A 163 5.85 5.31 8.69
C SER A 163 6.12 5.20 7.19
N PHE A 164 5.39 6.00 6.43
CA PHE A 164 5.61 6.11 4.98
C PHE A 164 5.32 7.52 4.47
N THR A 165 5.79 7.79 3.27
CA THR A 165 5.43 9.00 2.54
C THR A 165 4.72 8.62 1.25
N ALA A 166 3.71 9.40 0.88
CA ALA A 166 2.98 9.23 -0.37
C ALA A 166 2.87 10.55 -1.13
N ARG A 167 2.94 10.49 -2.46
CA ARG A 167 2.70 11.60 -3.38
C ARG A 167 1.88 11.12 -4.55
N GLY A 168 1.00 11.96 -5.07
CA GLY A 168 0.23 11.57 -6.24
C GLY A 168 -1.02 12.38 -6.42
N LYS A 169 -2.06 11.75 -6.98
CA LYS A 169 -3.30 12.42 -7.35
C LYS A 169 -4.53 11.56 -7.04
N VAL A 170 -5.62 12.25 -6.78
CA VAL A 170 -6.98 11.73 -6.69
C VAL A 170 -7.81 12.55 -7.66
N VAL A 171 -8.18 11.99 -8.81
CA VAL A 171 -8.85 12.71 -9.90
C VAL A 171 -10.13 12.00 -10.30
N ARG A 172 -11.14 12.77 -10.70
CA ARG A 172 -12.37 12.21 -11.28
C ARG A 172 -12.16 11.90 -12.75
N LEU A 173 -12.44 10.66 -13.15
CA LEU A 173 -12.44 10.29 -14.56
C LEU A 173 -13.69 10.77 -15.27
N LEU A 174 -13.57 11.01 -16.58
CA LEU A 174 -14.71 11.25 -17.47
C LEU A 174 -15.55 9.96 -17.54
N ASP A 175 -16.86 10.09 -17.57
CA ASP A 175 -17.83 9.00 -17.77
C ASP A 175 -17.86 7.88 -16.71
N HIS A 176 -17.15 8.05 -15.57
CA HIS A 176 -17.18 7.08 -14.49
C HIS A 176 -17.46 7.71 -13.13
N ALA A 177 -18.34 7.08 -12.37
CA ALA A 177 -18.55 7.47 -10.97
C ALA A 177 -17.33 7.06 -10.13
N GLY A 178 -16.81 7.99 -9.31
CA GLY A 178 -15.68 7.75 -8.41
C GLY A 178 -14.39 8.44 -8.87
N HIS A 179 -13.31 8.12 -8.18
CA HIS A 179 -12.00 8.75 -8.36
C HIS A 179 -10.97 7.70 -8.78
N ASP A 180 -10.08 8.08 -9.69
CA ASP A 180 -8.82 7.41 -9.96
C ASP A 180 -7.78 7.92 -8.97
N ILE A 181 -7.15 7.01 -8.24
CA ILE A 181 -6.12 7.31 -7.25
C ILE A 181 -4.80 6.73 -7.75
N GLU A 182 -3.81 7.58 -7.94
CA GLU A 182 -2.44 7.15 -8.24
C GLU A 182 -1.49 7.74 -7.21
N LEU A 183 -0.77 6.89 -6.48
CA LEU A 183 0.19 7.30 -5.46
C LEU A 183 1.55 6.62 -5.68
N ASN A 184 2.62 7.35 -5.48
CA ASN A 184 3.96 6.80 -5.27
C ASN A 184 4.20 6.77 -3.76
N VAL A 185 4.40 5.58 -3.22
CA VAL A 185 4.55 5.33 -1.79
C VAL A 185 5.96 4.86 -1.50
N VAL A 186 6.60 5.46 -0.50
CA VAL A 186 7.95 5.12 -0.05
C VAL A 186 7.90 4.86 1.44
N LEU A 187 8.33 3.67 1.83
CA LEU A 187 8.49 3.25 3.22
C LEU A 187 9.99 3.25 3.54
N THR A 188 10.35 4.06 4.53
CA THR A 188 11.69 4.10 5.12
C THR A 188 11.52 4.02 6.63
N GLY A 189 12.12 3.02 7.28
CA GLY A 189 11.94 2.82 8.71
C GLY A 189 10.59 2.18 9.09
N ALA A 190 10.00 1.41 8.18
CA ALA A 190 8.82 0.62 8.46
C ALA A 190 9.19 -0.79 8.95
N ARG A 191 8.21 -1.50 9.50
CA ARG A 191 8.33 -2.87 9.98
C ARG A 191 7.45 -3.79 9.18
N ILE A 192 8.01 -4.94 8.78
CA ILE A 192 7.28 -5.90 7.93
C ILE A 192 6.06 -6.49 8.66
N GLU A 193 6.14 -6.70 9.96
CA GLU A 193 5.03 -7.18 10.78
C GLU A 193 3.81 -6.23 10.74
N ASP A 194 4.03 -4.93 10.75
CA ASP A 194 2.96 -3.93 10.67
C ASP A 194 2.25 -3.99 9.31
N LEU A 195 3.02 -4.15 8.21
CA LEU A 195 2.45 -4.32 6.87
C LEU A 195 1.67 -5.62 6.74
N LEU A 196 2.18 -6.70 7.33
CA LEU A 196 1.50 -8.00 7.34
C LEU A 196 0.17 -7.95 8.11
N GLN A 197 0.10 -7.19 9.20
CA GLN A 197 -1.16 -6.97 9.90
C GLN A 197 -2.22 -6.31 9.02
N LEU A 198 -1.83 -5.38 8.14
CA LEU A 198 -2.77 -4.74 7.21
C LEU A 198 -3.17 -5.64 6.03
N GLY A 199 -2.30 -6.54 5.59
CA GLY A 199 -2.50 -7.33 4.37
C GLY A 199 -2.87 -8.79 4.57
N VAL A 200 -2.68 -9.36 5.76
CA VAL A 200 -2.80 -10.81 5.99
C VAL A 200 -3.52 -11.10 7.31
N ARG A 201 -4.35 -12.16 7.33
CA ARG A 201 -5.14 -12.58 8.51
C ARG A 201 -4.36 -13.34 9.58
N THR A 202 -3.05 -13.54 9.42
CA THR A 202 -2.25 -14.29 10.40
C THR A 202 -1.94 -13.46 11.63
N ASP A 203 -2.18 -14.04 12.81
CA ASP A 203 -1.80 -13.50 14.10
C ASP A 203 -1.12 -14.61 14.93
N PRO A 204 0.15 -14.45 15.37
CA PRO A 204 1.03 -13.30 15.05
C PRO A 204 1.49 -13.26 13.59
N PRO A 205 2.00 -12.12 13.09
CA PRO A 205 2.59 -11.98 11.77
C PRO A 205 3.69 -13.03 11.52
N VAL A 206 3.79 -13.54 10.30
CA VAL A 206 4.71 -14.66 9.97
C VAL A 206 6.19 -14.32 10.10
N MET A 207 6.55 -13.04 10.03
CA MET A 207 7.92 -12.55 10.20
C MET A 207 7.92 -11.14 10.79
N HIS A 208 9.06 -10.73 11.31
CA HIS A 208 9.35 -9.39 11.82
C HIS A 208 10.71 -8.90 11.35
N GLY A 209 10.89 -7.58 11.29
CA GLY A 209 12.12 -6.93 10.87
C GLY A 209 11.85 -5.57 10.20
N ALA A 210 12.92 -4.79 10.03
CA ALA A 210 12.84 -3.54 9.29
C ALA A 210 12.56 -3.80 7.81
N VAL A 211 11.70 -2.98 7.18
CA VAL A 211 11.39 -3.09 5.75
C VAL A 211 11.57 -1.74 5.05
N GLU A 212 12.19 -1.79 3.90
CA GLU A 212 12.25 -0.71 2.92
C GLU A 212 11.38 -1.10 1.72
N MET A 213 10.53 -0.19 1.26
CA MET A 213 9.64 -0.46 0.13
C MET A 213 9.43 0.80 -0.71
N GLN A 214 9.37 0.62 -2.01
CA GLN A 214 8.91 1.63 -2.96
C GLN A 214 7.85 1.01 -3.85
N THR A 215 6.68 1.63 -3.89
CA THR A 215 5.57 1.10 -4.68
C THR A 215 4.74 2.21 -5.33
N LYS A 216 4.32 1.96 -6.55
CA LYS A 216 3.26 2.72 -7.20
C LYS A 216 1.94 2.02 -6.87
N LEU A 217 1.03 2.77 -6.28
CA LEU A 217 -0.35 2.37 -5.98
C LEU A 217 -1.27 3.00 -7.01
N SER A 218 -2.17 2.21 -7.57
CA SER A 218 -3.29 2.66 -8.38
C SER A 218 -4.57 2.02 -7.88
N LEU A 219 -5.61 2.84 -7.69
CA LEU A 219 -6.94 2.37 -7.32
C LEU A 219 -7.95 2.98 -8.29
N LEU A 220 -8.42 2.15 -9.22
CA LEU A 220 -9.41 2.54 -10.20
C LEU A 220 -10.81 2.64 -9.56
N PRO A 221 -11.68 3.54 -10.06
CA PRO A 221 -13.07 3.58 -9.63
C PRO A 221 -13.80 2.27 -9.96
N GLY A 222 -14.80 1.91 -9.17
CA GLY A 222 -15.59 0.71 -9.40
C GLY A 222 -16.40 0.29 -8.19
N PRO A 223 -17.34 -0.66 -8.35
CA PRO A 223 -18.23 -1.13 -7.31
C PRO A 223 -17.60 -2.22 -6.41
N ASP A 224 -16.48 -2.82 -6.83
CA ASP A 224 -15.84 -3.92 -6.12
C ASP A 224 -15.06 -3.43 -4.89
N ASP A 225 -14.68 -4.37 -4.04
CA ASP A 225 -13.85 -4.10 -2.86
C ASP A 225 -12.52 -3.45 -3.25
N VAL A 226 -12.01 -2.56 -2.39
CA VAL A 226 -10.71 -1.90 -2.56
C VAL A 226 -9.60 -2.92 -2.80
N ALA A 227 -9.58 -4.03 -2.08
CA ALA A 227 -8.55 -5.07 -2.23
C ALA A 227 -8.50 -5.68 -3.65
N ASN A 228 -9.67 -5.82 -4.31
CA ASN A 228 -9.76 -6.36 -5.67
C ASN A 228 -9.39 -5.33 -6.75
N ARG A 229 -9.67 -4.04 -6.50
CA ARG A 229 -9.36 -2.93 -7.42
C ARG A 229 -7.95 -2.37 -7.25
N LEU A 230 -7.33 -2.64 -6.10
CA LEU A 230 -6.01 -2.15 -5.77
C LEU A 230 -4.95 -2.79 -6.67
N GLN A 231 -4.17 -1.95 -7.31
CA GLN A 231 -3.01 -2.36 -8.08
C GLN A 231 -1.75 -1.78 -7.43
N LEU A 232 -0.78 -2.65 -7.16
CA LEU A 232 0.52 -2.26 -6.65
C LEU A 232 1.61 -2.75 -7.60
N ARG A 233 2.65 -1.96 -7.75
CA ARG A 233 3.88 -2.37 -8.44
C ARG A 233 5.07 -1.74 -7.74
N GLY A 234 5.98 -2.58 -7.26
CA GLY A 234 7.08 -2.07 -6.48
C GLY A 234 8.16 -3.09 -6.19
N ASN A 235 9.07 -2.68 -5.34
CA ASN A 235 10.13 -3.50 -4.79
C ASN A 235 10.19 -3.32 -3.27
N PHE A 236 10.75 -4.31 -2.60
CA PHE A 236 10.95 -4.26 -1.16
C PHE A 236 12.26 -4.97 -0.77
N ARG A 237 12.75 -4.65 0.42
CA ARG A 237 13.85 -5.33 1.08
C ARG A 237 13.61 -5.39 2.58
N VAL A 238 13.84 -6.56 3.16
CA VAL A 238 13.86 -6.82 4.60
C VAL A 238 15.26 -7.37 4.92
N PRO A 239 16.22 -6.52 5.30
CA PRO A 239 17.62 -6.94 5.43
C PRO A 239 17.88 -7.91 6.58
N ASP A 240 17.05 -7.81 7.65
CA ASP A 240 17.16 -8.65 8.85
C ASP A 240 15.76 -9.15 9.22
N ALA A 241 15.27 -10.16 8.48
CA ALA A 241 14.01 -10.83 8.75
C ALA A 241 14.19 -12.01 9.68
N PHE A 242 13.29 -12.13 10.67
CA PHE A 242 13.16 -13.29 11.53
C PHE A 242 11.76 -13.85 11.42
N PHE A 243 11.62 -15.17 11.40
CA PHE A 243 10.34 -15.83 11.34
C PHE A 243 9.76 -16.04 12.74
N THR A 244 8.51 -15.69 12.93
CA THR A 244 7.82 -15.79 14.23
C THR A 244 7.55 -17.25 14.65
N ASN A 245 7.40 -18.14 13.65
CA ASN A 245 7.22 -19.57 13.92
C ASN A 245 8.57 -20.21 14.26
N GLU A 246 8.75 -20.61 15.53
CA GLU A 246 10.00 -21.22 16.04
C GLU A 246 10.44 -22.45 15.25
N LYS A 247 9.48 -23.29 14.77
CA LYS A 247 9.80 -24.48 13.96
C LYS A 247 10.34 -24.07 12.59
N LEU A 248 9.80 -23.02 12.00
CA LEU A 248 10.29 -22.51 10.73
C LEU A 248 11.65 -21.83 10.91
N GLN A 249 11.81 -20.98 11.92
CA GLN A 249 13.09 -20.35 12.25
C GLN A 249 14.16 -21.41 12.55
N GLY A 250 13.87 -22.41 13.36
CA GLY A 250 14.80 -23.52 13.66
C GLY A 250 15.21 -24.30 12.39
N ARG A 251 14.31 -24.51 11.42
CA ARG A 251 14.69 -25.13 10.12
C ARG A 251 15.62 -24.24 9.31
N ILE A 252 15.42 -22.92 9.34
CA ILE A 252 16.30 -21.95 8.69
C ILE A 252 17.69 -21.97 9.33
N ASP A 253 17.76 -22.02 10.65
CA ASP A 253 19.01 -22.15 11.41
C ASP A 253 19.74 -23.45 11.06
N ASP A 254 19.02 -24.58 11.00
CA ASP A 254 19.58 -25.88 10.62
C ASP A 254 20.13 -25.85 9.17
N VAL A 255 19.38 -25.29 8.22
CA VAL A 255 19.84 -25.13 6.82
C VAL A 255 21.10 -24.27 6.76
N SER A 256 21.14 -23.16 7.50
CA SER A 256 22.31 -22.29 7.58
C SER A 256 23.53 -23.02 8.16
N LEU A 257 23.37 -23.81 9.21
CA LEU A 257 24.44 -24.59 9.82
C LEU A 257 24.96 -25.70 8.89
N LEU A 258 24.04 -26.44 8.25
CA LEU A 258 24.36 -27.50 7.30
C LEU A 258 25.14 -26.96 6.11
N SER A 259 24.67 -25.84 5.53
CA SER A 259 25.31 -25.23 4.36
C SER A 259 26.67 -24.61 4.66
N ARG A 260 26.98 -24.32 5.94
CA ARG A 260 28.31 -23.90 6.39
C ARG A 260 29.20 -25.08 6.81
N GLY A 261 28.77 -26.33 6.58
CA GLY A 261 29.52 -27.53 6.92
C GLY A 261 29.59 -27.83 8.43
N LYS A 262 28.57 -27.41 9.22
CA LYS A 262 28.49 -27.61 10.67
C LYS A 262 27.37 -28.58 11.09
N PRO A 263 27.30 -29.83 10.58
CA PRO A 263 26.18 -30.75 10.81
C PRO A 263 26.02 -31.19 12.26
N LYS A 264 27.09 -31.16 13.08
CA LYS A 264 27.01 -31.51 14.50
C LYS A 264 26.16 -30.49 15.27
N LEU A 265 26.36 -29.20 15.03
CA LEU A 265 25.59 -28.11 15.67
C LEU A 265 24.13 -28.10 15.25
N ALA A 266 23.83 -28.43 13.98
CA ALA A 266 22.46 -28.57 13.50
C ALA A 266 21.70 -29.71 14.23
N ARG A 267 22.38 -30.81 14.62
CA ARG A 267 21.76 -31.90 15.39
C ARG A 267 21.45 -31.55 16.85
N GLU A 268 22.18 -30.61 17.40
CA GLU A 268 21.96 -30.13 18.78
C GLU A 268 20.81 -29.11 18.85
N HIS A 269 20.18 -28.75 17.71
CA HIS A 269 19.09 -27.80 17.59
C HIS A 269 19.33 -26.51 18.39
N LEU A 270 20.55 -26.02 18.37
CA LEU A 270 20.89 -24.75 19.00
C LEU A 270 20.25 -23.62 18.21
N GLN A 271 19.27 -22.96 18.80
CA GLN A 271 18.66 -21.75 18.26
C GLN A 271 19.76 -20.70 18.08
N GLN A 272 19.97 -20.27 16.84
CA GLN A 272 20.95 -19.25 16.48
C GLN A 272 20.30 -17.95 16.05
N ASP A 273 18.97 -17.94 15.90
CA ASP A 273 18.18 -16.80 15.41
C ASP A 273 18.85 -16.12 14.21
N VAL A 274 19.13 -16.93 13.20
CA VAL A 274 19.79 -16.46 11.98
C VAL A 274 18.88 -15.48 11.24
N SER A 275 19.36 -14.26 11.06
CA SER A 275 18.64 -13.28 10.23
C SER A 275 18.67 -13.64 8.75
N SER A 276 17.61 -13.26 8.05
CA SER A 276 17.45 -13.50 6.63
C SER A 276 17.37 -12.16 5.88
N ASP A 277 18.11 -12.00 4.77
CA ASP A 277 17.90 -10.90 3.81
C ASP A 277 16.85 -11.36 2.79
N LEU A 278 15.72 -10.68 2.75
CA LEU A 278 14.64 -10.93 1.81
C LEU A 278 14.42 -9.69 0.95
N ARG A 279 14.45 -9.84 -0.37
CA ARG A 279 14.17 -8.75 -1.30
C ARG A 279 13.41 -9.24 -2.51
N GLY A 280 12.56 -8.37 -3.06
CA GLY A 280 11.75 -8.79 -4.19
C GLY A 280 11.17 -7.65 -5.00
N VAL A 281 10.68 -8.02 -6.19
CA VAL A 281 9.89 -7.18 -7.09
C VAL A 281 8.52 -7.82 -7.22
N PHE A 282 7.49 -7.04 -6.96
CA PHE A 282 6.13 -7.53 -6.90
C PHE A 282 5.16 -6.70 -7.73
N ARG A 283 4.05 -7.34 -8.09
CA ARG A 283 2.85 -6.72 -8.64
C ARG A 283 1.63 -7.33 -7.97
N LEU A 284 0.74 -6.49 -7.45
CA LEU A 284 -0.59 -6.89 -7.02
C LEU A 284 -1.60 -6.43 -8.06
N ARG A 285 -2.47 -7.32 -8.49
CA ARG A 285 -3.60 -7.02 -9.35
C ARG A 285 -4.69 -8.07 -9.14
N ASP A 286 -5.95 -7.62 -9.06
CA ASP A 286 -7.13 -8.50 -8.90
C ASP A 286 -6.98 -9.49 -7.72
N GLY A 287 -6.41 -9.01 -6.60
CA GLY A 287 -6.14 -9.83 -5.41
C GLY A 287 -5.00 -10.84 -5.54
N LEU A 288 -4.32 -10.88 -6.71
CA LEU A 288 -3.18 -11.76 -6.98
C LEU A 288 -1.87 -10.99 -6.87
N LEU A 289 -1.00 -11.41 -5.96
CA LEU A 289 0.36 -10.93 -5.78
C LEU A 289 1.32 -11.80 -6.58
N ASP A 290 1.95 -11.23 -7.58
CA ASP A 290 2.93 -11.85 -8.46
C ASP A 290 4.34 -11.32 -8.13
N PHE A 291 5.27 -12.22 -7.89
CA PHE A 291 6.68 -11.93 -7.66
C PHE A 291 7.49 -12.32 -8.89
N SER A 292 7.88 -11.33 -9.67
CA SER A 292 8.78 -11.55 -10.82
C SER A 292 10.23 -11.83 -10.39
N PHE A 293 10.57 -11.47 -9.17
CA PHE A 293 11.85 -11.74 -8.53
C PHE A 293 11.66 -11.74 -7.02
N LEU A 294 12.16 -12.79 -6.37
CA LEU A 294 12.24 -12.91 -4.93
C LEU A 294 13.57 -13.56 -4.58
N HIS A 295 14.38 -12.88 -3.79
CA HIS A 295 15.67 -13.37 -3.32
C HIS A 295 15.63 -13.47 -1.81
N PHE A 296 16.02 -14.63 -1.31
CA PHE A 296 16.15 -14.94 0.11
C PHE A 296 17.57 -15.41 0.38
N GLN A 297 18.21 -14.84 1.38
CA GLN A 297 19.59 -15.16 1.73
C GLN A 297 19.74 -15.31 3.23
N ILE A 298 20.41 -16.38 3.63
CA ILE A 298 20.91 -16.64 4.98
C ILE A 298 22.40 -17.03 4.89
N PRO A 299 23.17 -16.99 5.96
CA PRO A 299 24.56 -17.43 5.93
C PRO A 299 24.72 -18.85 5.39
N GLY A 300 25.43 -18.99 4.27
CA GLY A 300 25.70 -20.25 3.57
C GLY A 300 24.62 -20.69 2.58
N THR A 301 23.53 -19.95 2.43
CA THR A 301 22.42 -20.35 1.53
C THR A 301 21.78 -19.14 0.87
N GLN A 302 21.50 -19.28 -0.42
CA GLN A 302 20.75 -18.29 -1.21
C GLN A 302 19.65 -19.00 -1.97
N ALA A 303 18.47 -18.40 -2.04
CA ALA A 303 17.36 -18.84 -2.86
C ALA A 303 16.89 -17.71 -3.79
N GLU A 304 16.75 -18.02 -5.07
CA GLU A 304 16.12 -17.16 -6.06
C GLU A 304 14.84 -17.83 -6.54
N MET A 305 13.73 -17.12 -6.50
CA MET A 305 12.44 -17.66 -6.85
C MET A 305 11.54 -16.65 -7.56
N THR A 306 10.55 -17.15 -8.24
CA THR A 306 9.40 -16.43 -8.77
C THR A 306 8.14 -17.10 -8.30
N GLY A 307 7.00 -16.42 -8.29
CA GLY A 307 5.79 -17.09 -7.88
C GLY A 307 4.61 -16.16 -7.67
N ARG A 308 3.51 -16.77 -7.27
CA ARG A 308 2.22 -16.11 -7.09
C ARG A 308 1.57 -16.49 -5.78
N TYR A 309 0.88 -15.51 -5.20
CA TYR A 309 0.14 -15.64 -3.96
C TYR A 309 -1.16 -14.84 -4.05
N THR A 310 -2.30 -15.44 -3.70
CA THR A 310 -3.56 -14.70 -3.56
C THR A 310 -3.73 -14.16 -2.17
N LEU A 311 -4.27 -12.95 -2.04
CA LEU A 311 -4.46 -12.29 -0.74
C LEU A 311 -5.35 -13.10 0.21
N ASP A 312 -6.29 -13.89 -0.32
CA ASP A 312 -7.13 -14.81 0.46
C ASP A 312 -6.38 -16.09 0.90
N GLY A 313 -5.17 -16.31 0.36
CA GLY A 313 -4.33 -17.46 0.66
C GLY A 313 -4.74 -18.76 -0.03
N SER A 314 -5.61 -18.70 -1.06
CA SER A 314 -6.07 -19.88 -1.84
C SER A 314 -5.01 -20.42 -2.81
N ILE A 315 -4.10 -19.56 -3.26
CA ILE A 315 -3.00 -19.95 -4.16
C ILE A 315 -1.67 -19.59 -3.51
N PHE A 316 -0.78 -20.58 -3.44
CA PHE A 316 0.62 -20.45 -3.09
C PHE A 316 1.42 -21.25 -4.11
N ASP A 317 2.11 -20.57 -5.03
CA ASP A 317 2.76 -21.21 -6.17
C ASP A 317 4.09 -20.51 -6.47
N PHE A 318 5.17 -21.05 -5.91
CA PHE A 318 6.53 -20.53 -6.03
C PHE A 318 7.48 -21.58 -6.58
N HIS A 319 8.35 -21.15 -7.49
CA HIS A 319 9.38 -21.96 -8.12
C HIS A 319 10.72 -21.26 -8.03
N GLY A 320 11.79 -21.99 -7.76
CA GLY A 320 13.08 -21.39 -7.60
C GLY A 320 14.26 -22.34 -7.54
N THR A 321 15.42 -21.76 -7.29
CA THR A 321 16.67 -22.49 -7.13
C THR A 321 17.32 -22.10 -5.81
N LEU A 322 17.65 -23.10 -5.02
CA LEU A 322 18.42 -22.97 -3.79
C LEU A 322 19.90 -23.23 -4.12
N ARG A 323 20.79 -22.36 -3.66
CA ARG A 323 22.24 -22.47 -3.75
C ARG A 323 22.81 -22.65 -2.37
N LEU A 324 23.60 -23.69 -2.16
CA LEU A 324 24.24 -24.05 -0.89
C LEU A 324 25.76 -23.93 -1.05
N ASP A 325 26.47 -23.30 -0.09
CA ASP A 325 27.92 -23.12 -0.14
C ASP A 325 28.67 -24.44 0.07
N ALA A 326 28.13 -25.34 0.91
CA ALA A 326 28.73 -26.64 1.16
C ALA A 326 28.46 -27.65 0.05
N LYS A 327 29.43 -28.53 -0.19
CA LYS A 327 29.24 -29.70 -1.07
C LYS A 327 28.29 -30.68 -0.41
N LEU A 328 27.40 -31.29 -1.20
CA LEU A 328 26.43 -32.29 -0.72
C LEU A 328 27.10 -33.47 0.02
N SER A 329 28.33 -33.84 -0.39
CA SER A 329 29.14 -34.89 0.28
C SER A 329 29.56 -34.54 1.70
N GLN A 330 29.54 -33.27 2.09
CA GLN A 330 29.88 -32.80 3.44
C GLN A 330 28.66 -32.74 4.37
N MET A 331 27.46 -32.84 3.79
CA MET A 331 26.16 -32.73 4.48
C MET A 331 25.65 -34.14 4.88
N THR A 332 26.44 -34.91 5.66
CA THR A 332 26.04 -36.24 6.07
C THR A 332 24.83 -36.27 6.99
N THR A 333 23.79 -37.03 6.60
CA THR A 333 22.69 -37.56 7.46
C THR A 333 21.78 -36.58 8.23
N GLY A 334 21.19 -35.61 7.62
CA GLY A 334 20.15 -34.74 8.24
C GLY A 334 19.32 -34.05 7.19
N TRP A 335 19.94 -33.77 6.08
CA TRP A 335 19.41 -33.09 4.92
C TRP A 335 18.26 -33.87 4.22
N LYS A 336 18.29 -35.22 4.22
CA LYS A 336 17.21 -36.06 3.64
C LYS A 336 15.87 -35.93 4.36
N SER A 337 15.88 -35.49 5.61
CA SER A 337 14.66 -35.26 6.40
C SER A 337 14.08 -33.86 6.23
N ILE A 338 14.90 -32.89 5.79
CA ILE A 338 14.51 -31.49 5.66
C ILE A 338 13.92 -31.20 4.27
N LEU A 339 14.44 -31.86 3.20
CA LEU A 339 14.07 -31.58 1.81
C LEU A 339 13.45 -32.76 1.02
N LEU A 340 13.03 -33.86 1.67
CA LEU A 340 12.33 -35.00 1.05
C LEU A 340 13.18 -36.11 0.46
N LYS A 341 12.59 -37.32 0.53
CA LYS A 341 13.08 -38.60 -0.03
C LYS A 341 13.29 -38.53 -1.55
N PRO A 342 13.96 -39.39 -2.16
CA PRO A 342 15.33 -39.71 -2.56
C PRO A 342 15.83 -38.91 -3.79
N VAL A 343 16.92 -38.22 -3.67
CA VAL A 343 17.49 -37.34 -4.71
C VAL A 343 18.92 -37.74 -5.08
N ASP A 344 19.21 -39.04 -5.19
CA ASP A 344 20.60 -39.51 -5.21
C ASP A 344 21.35 -39.49 -6.56
N PRO A 345 20.78 -39.49 -7.79
CA PRO A 345 21.65 -39.54 -8.96
C PRO A 345 22.06 -38.20 -9.60
N PHE A 346 21.38 -37.11 -9.30
CA PHE A 346 21.55 -35.85 -10.06
C PHE A 346 22.63 -34.88 -9.54
N PHE A 347 23.10 -35.07 -8.32
CA PHE A 347 23.95 -34.05 -7.65
C PHE A 347 25.45 -34.31 -7.73
N SER A 348 25.91 -35.29 -8.51
CA SER A 348 27.33 -35.70 -8.50
C SER A 348 28.23 -34.99 -9.52
N LYS A 349 27.74 -34.02 -10.27
CA LYS A 349 28.50 -33.52 -11.45
C LYS A 349 28.71 -32.01 -11.51
N ASN A 350 28.93 -31.23 -10.47
CA ASN A 350 29.60 -29.94 -10.69
C ASN A 350 30.15 -29.37 -9.38
N GLY A 351 31.42 -28.99 -9.41
CA GLY A 351 32.15 -28.44 -8.29
C GLY A 351 31.61 -27.10 -7.78
N ALA A 352 31.92 -26.80 -6.53
CA ALA A 352 31.65 -25.54 -5.80
C ALA A 352 30.19 -25.03 -5.83
N GLY A 353 29.40 -25.46 -4.82
CA GLY A 353 28.03 -24.98 -4.57
C GLY A 353 26.96 -25.92 -5.18
N THR A 354 26.11 -26.49 -4.32
CA THR A 354 25.02 -27.34 -4.79
C THR A 354 23.82 -26.49 -5.14
N GLN A 355 23.28 -26.62 -6.37
CA GLN A 355 22.05 -25.99 -6.78
C GLN A 355 20.90 -27.00 -6.74
N VAL A 356 19.81 -26.63 -6.06
CA VAL A 356 18.63 -27.48 -5.88
C VAL A 356 17.40 -26.74 -6.40
N PRO A 357 16.79 -27.18 -7.51
CA PRO A 357 15.53 -26.64 -7.94
C PRO A 357 14.42 -27.07 -6.97
N PHE A 358 13.62 -26.12 -6.53
CA PHE A 358 12.53 -26.38 -5.60
C PHE A 358 11.25 -25.65 -6.00
N LYS A 359 10.14 -26.16 -5.47
CA LYS A 359 8.84 -25.49 -5.57
C LYS A 359 8.11 -25.50 -4.24
N VAL A 360 7.29 -24.51 -4.02
CA VAL A 360 6.36 -24.44 -2.91
C VAL A 360 4.98 -24.15 -3.49
N THR A 361 4.06 -25.11 -3.36
CA THR A 361 2.72 -25.05 -3.96
C THR A 361 1.65 -25.33 -2.90
N GLY A 362 0.38 -25.10 -3.21
CA GLY A 362 -0.74 -25.41 -2.34
C GLY A 362 -1.46 -24.16 -1.84
N THR A 363 -1.87 -24.17 -0.58
CA THR A 363 -2.54 -23.07 0.09
C THR A 363 -1.69 -22.52 1.22
N ARG A 364 -2.08 -21.36 1.77
CA ARG A 364 -1.38 -20.79 2.95
C ARG A 364 -1.44 -21.73 4.17
N SER A 365 -2.55 -22.43 4.37
CA SER A 365 -2.73 -23.37 5.47
C SER A 365 -2.00 -24.70 5.26
N GLU A 366 -1.82 -25.11 3.99
CA GLU A 366 -1.19 -26.38 3.61
C GLU A 366 -0.16 -26.18 2.48
N PRO A 367 1.00 -25.57 2.77
CA PRO A 367 2.06 -25.41 1.78
C PRO A 367 2.79 -26.75 1.57
N HIS A 368 2.96 -27.13 0.31
CA HIS A 368 3.66 -28.33 -0.11
C HIS A 368 5.03 -27.95 -0.69
N PHE A 369 6.08 -28.44 -0.05
CA PHE A 369 7.46 -28.25 -0.49
C PHE A 369 7.90 -29.44 -1.33
N GLY A 370 8.55 -29.21 -2.48
CA GLY A 370 9.01 -30.26 -3.37
C GLY A 370 10.19 -29.83 -4.22
N LEU A 371 10.81 -30.81 -4.89
CA LEU A 371 11.80 -30.55 -5.91
C LEU A 371 11.11 -30.25 -7.24
N ASP A 372 11.66 -29.33 -8.00
CA ASP A 372 11.13 -28.89 -9.28
C ASP A 372 12.05 -29.31 -10.43
N PHE A 373 11.87 -30.54 -10.92
CA PHE A 373 12.68 -31.07 -12.03
C PHE A 373 12.27 -30.58 -13.42
N HIS A 374 11.15 -29.86 -13.53
CA HIS A 374 10.57 -29.43 -14.81
C HIS A 374 10.84 -27.95 -15.13
N HIS A 375 11.28 -27.17 -14.17
CA HIS A 375 11.63 -25.76 -14.40
C HIS A 375 13.07 -25.66 -14.85
N LYS A 376 13.30 -25.62 -16.18
CA LYS A 376 14.58 -25.13 -16.72
C LYS A 376 14.66 -23.65 -16.38
N ALA A 377 15.67 -23.27 -15.61
CA ALA A 377 16.03 -21.86 -15.47
C ALA A 377 16.23 -21.29 -16.89
N GLU A 378 15.35 -20.41 -17.33
CA GLU A 378 15.58 -19.61 -18.53
C GLU A 378 16.87 -18.84 -18.32
N SER A 379 17.90 -19.22 -19.05
CA SER A 379 19.20 -18.60 -18.96
C SER A 379 19.05 -17.16 -19.43
N ARG A 380 19.65 -16.26 -18.69
CA ARG A 380 19.71 -14.80 -18.85
C ARG A 380 20.25 -14.31 -20.21
N ASN A 381 20.46 -15.20 -21.20
CA ASN A 381 21.09 -14.89 -22.48
C ASN A 381 20.13 -14.39 -23.58
N ASP A 382 18.81 -14.52 -23.45
CA ASP A 382 17.90 -14.12 -24.53
C ASP A 382 17.36 -12.69 -24.43
N ARG A 383 17.81 -11.88 -23.44
CA ARG A 383 17.40 -10.47 -23.31
C ARG A 383 18.38 -9.43 -23.83
N ALA A 384 19.52 -9.85 -24.36
CA ALA A 384 20.54 -8.91 -24.89
C ALA A 384 20.39 -8.61 -26.39
N GLU A 385 19.56 -9.32 -27.13
CA GLU A 385 19.47 -9.16 -28.59
C GLU A 385 18.26 -8.38 -29.13
N THR A 386 17.36 -7.85 -28.27
CA THR A 386 16.18 -7.12 -28.74
C THR A 386 16.24 -5.60 -28.49
N VAL A 387 17.38 -5.00 -28.15
CA VAL A 387 17.52 -3.55 -27.98
C VAL A 387 18.49 -2.92 -29.01
N SER A 388 18.79 -3.61 -30.11
CA SER A 388 19.59 -3.01 -31.20
C SER A 388 18.89 -3.24 -32.54
N SER A 389 17.74 -2.60 -32.75
CA SER A 389 17.26 -2.13 -34.06
C SER A 389 15.86 -1.51 -33.90
N HIS A 390 15.77 -0.25 -33.68
CA HIS A 390 15.00 0.79 -34.39
C HIS A 390 15.07 2.08 -33.63
#